data_c9ca35903c72c1f6b97643e3ec570257
#
_entry.id   c9ca35903c72c1f6b97643e3ec570257
#
_cell.length_a   1.000
_cell.length_b   1.000
_cell.length_c   1.000
_cell.angle_alpha   90.00
_cell.angle_beta   90.00
_cell.angle_gamma   90.00
#
_symmetry.space_group_name_H-M   'P 1'
#
loop_
_entity.id
_entity.type
_entity.pdbx_description
1 polymer ?
#
loop_
_entity_poly.entity_id
_entity_poly.type
_entity_poly.pdbx_seq_one_letter_code
_entity_poly.pdbx_strand_id
1 'polypeptide(L)'
;MYALYHVLRQFCERHPDVLRRAQVLIDVNNQPVVGAFNRGRAKKRETKALLVQLFALQVEHGFMLSLTRIPTAENGVADAISRPSRDTIIRIAPVAFKALYDEMSPLNVDLMACAASVLRSPVSGEALPFFSQYDCAGSAGTDVLAQDVSIVPGTTAPAFGLCFPPPVMAGHIVQHLAECKAHAVVLLPDVEAYRFPVVQLAAVRSITVAPVAATGCFQWPSPRGGLRNWRYLRWGMVAHEVRLPE
;
A
#
# COMPACT_ATOMS: atom_id res chain seq x y z
N MET A 1 10.17 -11.88 15.10
CA MET A 1 10.24 -11.12 16.37
C MET A 1 11.03 -9.83 16.21
N TYR A 2 12.29 -9.86 15.74
CA TYR A 2 13.13 -8.65 15.56
C TYR A 2 12.45 -7.57 14.71
N ALA A 3 12.04 -7.89 13.49
CA ALA A 3 11.36 -6.93 12.61
C ALA A 3 10.09 -6.35 13.25
N LEU A 4 9.27 -7.18 13.89
CA LEU A 4 8.07 -6.75 14.60
C LEU A 4 8.37 -5.71 15.69
N TYR A 5 9.39 -5.96 16.51
CA TYR A 5 9.81 -5.03 17.55
C TYR A 5 10.26 -3.68 16.97
N HIS A 6 11.13 -3.72 15.97
CA HIS A 6 11.67 -2.48 15.37
C HIS A 6 10.62 -1.65 14.66
N VAL A 7 9.71 -2.28 13.93
CA VAL A 7 8.60 -1.58 13.25
C VAL A 7 7.69 -0.91 14.28
N LEU A 8 7.27 -1.63 15.31
CA LEU A 8 6.42 -1.06 16.36
C LEU A 8 7.12 0.06 17.13
N ARG A 9 8.38 -0.12 17.46
CA ARG A 9 9.18 0.90 18.14
C ARG A 9 9.27 2.18 17.30
N GLN A 10 9.65 2.08 16.03
CA GLN A 10 9.70 3.24 15.14
C GLN A 10 8.34 3.91 14.98
N PHE A 11 7.26 3.13 14.92
CA PHE A 11 5.91 3.67 14.83
C PHE A 11 5.54 4.45 16.10
N CYS A 12 5.82 3.91 17.28
CA CYS A 12 5.59 4.58 18.56
C CYS A 12 6.42 5.87 18.69
N GLU A 13 7.69 5.86 18.25
CA GLU A 13 8.57 7.02 18.28
C GLU A 13 8.06 8.15 17.37
N ARG A 14 7.51 7.81 16.21
CA ARG A 14 7.00 8.80 15.24
C ARG A 14 5.57 9.26 15.53
N HIS A 15 4.77 8.42 16.15
CA HIS A 15 3.34 8.63 16.36
C HIS A 15 2.94 8.27 17.80
N PRO A 16 3.45 8.98 18.84
CA PRO A 16 3.33 8.55 20.24
C PRO A 16 1.88 8.45 20.74
N ASP A 17 0.96 9.22 20.19
CA ASP A 17 -0.43 9.26 20.65
C ASP A 17 -1.37 8.33 19.87
N VAL A 18 -0.96 7.87 18.68
CA VAL A 18 -1.85 7.08 17.78
C VAL A 18 -2.20 5.71 18.38
N LEU A 19 -1.25 5.08 19.05
CA LEU A 19 -1.46 3.76 19.65
C LEU A 19 -2.04 3.80 21.07
N ARG A 20 -2.10 4.96 21.69
CA ARG A 20 -2.54 5.08 23.08
C ARG A 20 -3.96 4.55 23.27
N ARG A 21 -4.11 3.54 24.14
CA ARG A 21 -5.36 2.80 24.38
C ARG A 21 -5.87 1.99 23.19
N ALA A 22 -5.06 1.84 22.13
CA ALA A 22 -5.44 1.04 20.97
C ALA A 22 -5.22 -0.44 21.21
N GLN A 23 -6.02 -1.26 20.53
CA GLN A 23 -5.74 -2.66 20.31
C GLN A 23 -5.12 -2.83 18.93
N VAL A 24 -3.83 -3.19 18.89
CA VAL A 24 -3.07 -3.39 17.67
C VAL A 24 -3.13 -4.85 17.28
N LEU A 25 -3.71 -5.16 16.14
CA LEU A 25 -3.77 -6.50 15.60
C LEU A 25 -2.76 -6.64 14.46
N ILE A 26 -1.84 -7.59 14.58
CA ILE A 26 -0.82 -7.84 13.57
C ILE A 26 -0.90 -9.29 13.09
N ASP A 27 -1.08 -9.44 11.79
CA ASP A 27 -1.04 -10.73 11.12
C ASP A 27 0.41 -11.14 10.83
N VAL A 28 0.80 -12.33 11.27
CA VAL A 28 2.18 -12.84 11.15
C VAL A 28 2.17 -14.23 10.54
N ASN A 29 2.95 -14.46 9.49
CA ASN A 29 3.08 -15.79 8.88
C ASN A 29 4.07 -16.72 9.61
N ASN A 30 4.79 -16.22 10.60
CA ASN A 30 5.77 -16.98 11.38
C ASN A 30 5.14 -17.57 12.64
N GLN A 31 4.67 -18.81 12.55
CA GLN A 31 4.01 -19.50 13.66
C GLN A 31 4.84 -19.57 14.98
N PRO A 32 6.16 -19.83 14.96
CA PRO A 32 7.02 -19.72 16.14
C PRO A 32 6.95 -18.36 16.83
N VAL A 33 6.88 -17.27 16.09
CA VAL A 33 6.78 -15.90 16.62
C VAL A 33 5.44 -15.70 17.32
N VAL A 34 4.34 -16.03 16.65
CA VAL A 34 2.97 -15.95 17.22
C VAL A 34 2.86 -16.82 18.47
N GLY A 35 3.34 -18.05 18.38
CA GLY A 35 3.30 -18.97 19.52
C GLY A 35 4.18 -18.54 20.71
N ALA A 36 5.32 -17.89 20.47
CA ALA A 36 6.16 -17.35 21.53
C ALA A 36 5.49 -16.15 22.21
N PHE A 37 4.92 -15.25 21.42
CA PHE A 37 4.23 -14.06 21.91
C PHE A 37 2.99 -14.44 22.75
N ASN A 38 2.09 -15.25 22.21
CA ASN A 38 0.84 -15.64 22.88
C ASN A 38 1.06 -16.45 24.15
N ARG A 39 2.19 -17.17 24.26
CA ARG A 39 2.57 -17.87 25.50
C ARG A 39 3.39 -17.04 26.48
N GLY A 40 3.82 -15.83 26.07
CA GLY A 40 4.71 -14.99 26.87
C GLY A 40 6.10 -15.59 27.12
N ARG A 41 6.52 -16.62 26.36
CA ARG A 41 7.79 -17.32 26.56
C ARG A 41 8.43 -17.80 25.27
N ALA A 42 9.76 -17.80 25.26
CA ALA A 42 10.57 -18.33 24.16
C ALA A 42 11.73 -19.17 24.71
N LYS A 43 12.17 -20.18 23.93
CA LYS A 43 13.31 -21.02 24.29
C LYS A 43 14.63 -20.29 24.09
N LYS A 44 14.77 -19.52 22.98
CA LYS A 44 16.00 -18.80 22.65
C LYS A 44 16.09 -17.51 23.47
N ARG A 45 17.28 -17.26 24.03
CA ARG A 45 17.57 -16.07 24.87
C ARG A 45 17.26 -14.75 24.14
N GLU A 46 17.66 -14.65 22.88
CA GLU A 46 17.43 -13.46 22.03
C GLU A 46 15.92 -13.20 21.81
N THR A 47 15.15 -14.26 21.51
CA THR A 47 13.69 -14.15 21.35
C THR A 47 13.00 -13.77 22.66
N LYS A 48 13.51 -14.27 23.80
CA LYS A 48 13.00 -13.89 25.12
C LYS A 48 13.25 -12.41 25.42
N ALA A 49 14.45 -11.91 25.09
CA ALA A 49 14.79 -10.49 25.27
C ALA A 49 13.87 -9.59 24.42
N LEU A 50 13.62 -9.95 23.18
CA LEU A 50 12.70 -9.21 22.29
C LEU A 50 11.24 -9.27 22.77
N LEU A 51 10.79 -10.38 23.35
CA LEU A 51 9.47 -10.45 23.99
C LEU A 51 9.35 -9.46 25.15
N VAL A 52 10.34 -9.42 26.02
CA VAL A 52 10.36 -8.46 27.14
C VAL A 52 10.31 -7.03 26.62
N GLN A 53 11.09 -6.70 25.58
CA GLN A 53 11.07 -5.39 24.96
C GLN A 53 9.72 -5.04 24.32
N LEU A 54 9.05 -6.01 23.65
CA LEU A 54 7.71 -5.82 23.11
C LEU A 54 6.66 -5.56 24.20
N PHE A 55 6.73 -6.27 25.31
CA PHE A 55 5.82 -6.02 26.44
C PHE A 55 6.11 -4.67 27.12
N ALA A 56 7.38 -4.31 27.27
CA ALA A 56 7.77 -2.99 27.77
C ALA A 56 7.22 -1.87 26.89
N LEU A 57 7.35 -2.00 25.56
CA LEU A 57 6.83 -1.04 24.59
C LEU A 57 5.30 -0.86 24.70
N GLN A 58 4.55 -1.95 24.90
CA GLN A 58 3.11 -1.89 25.12
C GLN A 58 2.75 -1.11 26.38
N VAL A 59 3.48 -1.34 27.47
CA VAL A 59 3.27 -0.63 28.75
C VAL A 59 3.63 0.85 28.61
N GLU A 60 4.78 1.15 28.01
CA GLU A 60 5.29 2.51 27.82
C GLU A 60 4.35 3.38 26.99
N HIS A 61 3.82 2.84 25.89
CA HIS A 61 2.95 3.57 24.97
C HIS A 61 1.44 3.30 25.16
N GLY A 62 1.08 2.47 26.15
CA GLY A 62 -0.31 2.26 26.55
C GLY A 62 -1.19 1.58 25.51
N PHE A 63 -0.67 0.62 24.74
CA PHE A 63 -1.45 -0.15 23.78
C PHE A 63 -1.45 -1.64 24.07
N MET A 64 -2.36 -2.38 23.49
CA MET A 64 -2.42 -3.84 23.52
C MET A 64 -2.07 -4.43 22.16
N LEU A 65 -1.12 -5.36 22.11
CA LEU A 65 -0.73 -6.07 20.92
C LEU A 65 -1.34 -7.46 20.88
N SER A 66 -1.95 -7.83 19.78
CA SER A 66 -2.42 -9.18 19.49
C SER A 66 -1.79 -9.68 18.19
N LEU A 67 -1.22 -10.88 18.22
CA LEU A 67 -0.65 -11.51 17.05
C LEU A 67 -1.55 -12.65 16.56
N THR A 68 -1.95 -12.60 15.31
CA THR A 68 -2.70 -13.66 14.64
C THR A 68 -1.84 -14.32 13.58
N ARG A 69 -1.94 -15.64 13.47
CA ARG A 69 -1.27 -16.36 12.40
C ARG A 69 -2.09 -16.26 11.13
N ILE A 70 -1.41 -15.88 10.05
CA ILE A 70 -1.95 -16.06 8.70
C ILE A 70 -1.14 -17.10 7.94
N PRO A 71 -1.78 -17.93 7.10
CA PRO A 71 -1.09 -18.83 6.18
C PRO A 71 -0.21 -18.02 5.21
N THR A 72 0.94 -18.57 4.82
CA THR A 72 1.84 -17.92 3.84
C THR A 72 1.14 -17.59 2.52
N ALA A 73 0.16 -18.40 2.11
CA ALA A 73 -0.62 -18.15 0.91
C ALA A 73 -1.51 -16.89 1.01
N GLU A 74 -1.86 -16.46 2.22
CA GLU A 74 -2.68 -15.27 2.49
C GLU A 74 -1.80 -14.04 2.79
N ASN A 75 -0.51 -14.24 3.08
CA ASN A 75 0.46 -13.19 3.40
C ASN A 75 1.14 -12.60 2.14
N GLY A 76 0.56 -12.79 0.98
CA GLY A 76 1.18 -12.44 -0.31
C GLY A 76 1.66 -10.98 -0.41
N VAL A 77 0.94 -10.05 0.20
CA VAL A 77 1.30 -8.61 0.20
C VAL A 77 2.56 -8.37 1.02
N ALA A 78 2.56 -8.80 2.28
CA ALA A 78 3.71 -8.59 3.15
C ALA A 78 4.95 -9.37 2.66
N ASP A 79 4.73 -10.57 2.10
CA ASP A 79 5.79 -11.38 1.51
C ASP A 79 6.36 -10.69 0.24
N ALA A 80 5.52 -10.08 -0.57
CA ALA A 80 5.91 -9.30 -1.73
C ALA A 80 6.70 -8.03 -1.34
N ILE A 81 6.24 -7.31 -0.33
CA ILE A 81 6.91 -6.10 0.18
C ILE A 81 8.24 -6.44 0.88
N SER A 82 8.31 -7.58 1.58
CA SER A 82 9.51 -7.99 2.33
C SER A 82 10.63 -8.56 1.45
N ARG A 83 10.33 -8.95 0.22
CA ARG A 83 11.31 -9.46 -0.73
C ARG A 83 11.74 -8.34 -1.67
N PRO A 84 13.01 -7.98 -1.72
CA PRO A 84 13.51 -6.93 -2.60
C PRO A 84 13.56 -7.34 -4.08
N SER A 85 12.65 -8.21 -4.54
CA SER A 85 12.55 -8.51 -5.95
C SER A 85 11.79 -7.35 -6.61
N ARG A 86 12.44 -6.67 -7.53
CA ARG A 86 11.92 -5.54 -8.31
C ARG A 86 10.61 -5.81 -9.05
N ASP A 87 10.11 -7.05 -9.02
CA ASP A 87 8.98 -7.53 -9.82
C ASP A 87 7.71 -7.87 -9.02
N THR A 88 7.66 -7.55 -7.73
CA THR A 88 6.52 -7.93 -6.86
C THR A 88 5.50 -6.82 -6.64
N ILE A 89 5.38 -5.89 -7.55
CA ILE A 89 4.36 -4.84 -7.45
C ILE A 89 3.00 -5.44 -7.83
N ILE A 90 2.05 -5.31 -6.91
CA ILE A 90 0.66 -5.62 -7.18
C ILE A 90 0.17 -4.61 -8.20
N ARG A 91 -0.50 -5.08 -9.25
CA ARG A 91 -1.13 -4.23 -10.24
C ARG A 91 -2.64 -4.46 -10.26
N ILE A 92 -3.35 -3.43 -10.62
CA ILE A 92 -4.77 -3.57 -10.98
C ILE A 92 -4.88 -4.41 -12.28
N ALA A 93 -5.80 -5.34 -12.31
CA ALA A 93 -6.04 -6.14 -13.51
C ALA A 93 -6.58 -5.27 -14.65
N PRO A 94 -6.24 -5.55 -15.91
CA PRO A 94 -6.66 -4.72 -17.05
C PRO A 94 -8.18 -4.49 -17.11
N VAL A 95 -8.99 -5.48 -16.77
CA VAL A 95 -10.46 -5.36 -16.74
C VAL A 95 -10.91 -4.38 -15.66
N ALA A 96 -10.34 -4.48 -14.45
CA ALA A 96 -10.67 -3.57 -13.36
C ALA A 96 -10.15 -2.15 -13.63
N PHE A 97 -8.98 -2.03 -14.26
CA PHE A 97 -8.44 -0.74 -14.70
C PHE A 97 -9.31 -0.10 -15.77
N LYS A 98 -9.78 -0.88 -16.74
CA LYS A 98 -10.69 -0.34 -17.77
C LYS A 98 -11.98 0.20 -17.15
N ALA A 99 -12.59 -0.53 -16.24
CA ALA A 99 -13.79 -0.06 -15.54
C ALA A 99 -13.52 1.24 -14.76
N LEU A 100 -12.39 1.31 -14.05
CA LEU A 100 -11.96 2.52 -13.35
C LEU A 100 -11.69 3.69 -14.32
N TYR A 101 -11.03 3.41 -15.44
CA TYR A 101 -10.73 4.40 -16.48
C TYR A 101 -12.01 4.96 -17.11
N ASP A 102 -12.98 4.10 -17.42
CA ASP A 102 -14.26 4.53 -18.01
C ASP A 102 -15.06 5.42 -17.05
N GLU A 103 -14.93 5.21 -15.76
CA GLU A 103 -15.58 5.99 -14.70
C GLU A 103 -14.87 7.31 -14.35
N MET A 104 -13.55 7.32 -14.38
CA MET A 104 -12.71 8.42 -13.89
C MET A 104 -11.77 9.00 -14.96
N SER A 105 -12.01 8.72 -16.27
CA SER A 105 -11.20 9.22 -17.39
C SER A 105 -11.05 10.76 -17.38
N PRO A 106 -9.93 11.28 -17.90
CA PRO A 106 -8.84 10.59 -18.61
C PRO A 106 -7.58 10.39 -17.73
N LEU A 107 -7.45 9.26 -17.10
CA LEU A 107 -6.20 8.89 -16.42
C LEU A 107 -5.05 8.82 -17.42
N ASN A 108 -3.99 9.60 -17.22
CA ASN A 108 -2.89 9.76 -18.18
C ASN A 108 -1.49 9.51 -17.59
N VAL A 109 -1.38 9.21 -16.30
CA VAL A 109 -0.11 8.90 -15.61
C VAL A 109 -0.34 7.77 -14.61
N ASP A 110 0.62 6.84 -14.51
CA ASP A 110 0.68 5.85 -13.43
C ASP A 110 1.73 6.30 -12.40
N LEU A 111 1.28 6.74 -11.24
CA LEU A 111 2.14 7.38 -10.25
C LEU A 111 3.01 6.40 -9.46
N MET A 112 2.70 5.11 -9.50
CA MET A 112 3.45 4.09 -8.73
C MET A 112 3.51 2.77 -9.48
N ALA A 113 4.37 2.69 -10.47
CA ALA A 113 4.53 1.48 -11.26
C ALA A 113 6.01 1.06 -11.40
N CYS A 114 6.22 -0.06 -12.04
CA CYS A 114 7.48 -0.47 -12.65
C CYS A 114 7.20 -0.94 -14.07
N ALA A 115 8.23 -1.18 -14.86
CA ALA A 115 8.08 -1.62 -16.26
C ALA A 115 7.17 -2.86 -16.44
N ALA A 116 7.14 -3.76 -15.43
CA ALA A 116 6.31 -4.96 -15.46
C ALA A 116 4.84 -4.71 -15.03
N SER A 117 4.56 -3.64 -14.31
CA SER A 117 3.23 -3.35 -13.74
C SER A 117 2.56 -2.12 -14.33
N VAL A 118 3.26 -1.33 -15.14
CA VAL A 118 2.74 -0.09 -15.71
C VAL A 118 1.41 -0.32 -16.44
N LEU A 119 0.48 0.55 -16.18
CA LEU A 119 -0.83 0.54 -16.81
C LEU A 119 -0.75 0.96 -18.28
N ARG A 120 -1.65 0.40 -19.07
CA ARG A 120 -1.79 0.74 -20.48
C ARG A 120 -3.10 1.45 -20.73
N SER A 121 -3.04 2.51 -21.51
CA SER A 121 -4.25 3.21 -21.93
C SER A 121 -5.24 2.22 -22.56
N PRO A 122 -6.48 2.15 -22.09
CA PRO A 122 -7.50 1.31 -22.71
C PRO A 122 -7.87 1.77 -24.13
N VAL A 123 -7.51 3.00 -24.50
CA VAL A 123 -7.82 3.61 -25.81
C VAL A 123 -6.70 3.32 -26.81
N SER A 124 -5.44 3.63 -26.47
CA SER A 124 -4.31 3.48 -27.40
C SER A 124 -3.56 2.15 -27.24
N GLY A 125 -3.72 1.47 -26.12
CA GLY A 125 -2.92 0.29 -25.78
C GLY A 125 -1.49 0.60 -25.36
N GLU A 126 -1.05 1.85 -25.43
CA GLU A 126 0.29 2.28 -25.04
C GLU A 126 0.45 2.32 -23.52
N ALA A 127 1.68 2.12 -23.05
CA ALA A 127 1.99 2.29 -21.64
C ALA A 127 1.80 3.76 -21.26
N LEU A 128 1.15 4.00 -20.11
CA LEU A 128 1.11 5.34 -19.53
C LEU A 128 2.51 5.77 -19.10
N PRO A 129 2.85 7.07 -19.15
CA PRO A 129 3.99 7.59 -18.41
C PRO A 129 3.90 7.17 -16.94
N PHE A 130 5.01 6.82 -16.30
CA PHE A 130 4.96 6.33 -14.94
C PHE A 130 6.17 6.73 -14.10
N PHE A 131 5.96 6.81 -12.78
CA PHE A 131 7.03 6.94 -11.79
C PHE A 131 7.24 5.61 -11.09
N SER A 132 8.50 5.28 -10.80
CA SER A 132 8.85 4.04 -10.11
C SER A 132 9.50 4.31 -8.76
N GLN A 133 9.42 3.35 -7.86
CA GLN A 133 10.12 3.42 -6.59
C GLN A 133 11.65 3.30 -6.75
N TYR A 134 12.08 2.61 -7.80
CA TYR A 134 13.49 2.34 -8.10
C TYR A 134 13.78 2.71 -9.55
N ASP A 135 15.03 2.97 -9.86
CA ASP A 135 15.47 3.17 -11.24
C ASP A 135 15.09 1.95 -12.09
N CYS A 136 14.24 2.17 -13.08
CA CYS A 136 13.82 1.16 -14.02
C CYS A 136 13.60 1.74 -15.42
N ALA A 137 13.85 0.92 -16.42
CA ALA A 137 13.73 1.33 -17.82
C ALA A 137 12.31 1.83 -18.14
N GLY A 138 12.23 2.98 -18.77
CA GLY A 138 10.98 3.62 -19.18
C GLY A 138 10.27 4.42 -18.09
N SER A 139 10.79 4.45 -16.86
CA SER A 139 10.29 5.34 -15.82
C SER A 139 10.63 6.79 -16.14
N ALA A 140 9.70 7.69 -15.90
CA ALA A 140 9.88 9.12 -16.04
C ALA A 140 10.63 9.75 -14.85
N GLY A 141 10.72 9.04 -13.74
CA GLY A 141 11.46 9.46 -12.55
C GLY A 141 11.40 8.39 -11.46
N THR A 142 12.31 8.53 -10.51
CA THR A 142 12.43 7.62 -9.36
C THR A 142 11.91 8.33 -8.12
N ASP A 143 11.23 7.57 -7.25
CA ASP A 143 10.59 8.07 -6.02
C ASP A 143 9.55 9.16 -6.28
N VAL A 144 8.31 8.75 -6.38
CA VAL A 144 7.16 9.63 -6.63
C VAL A 144 7.08 10.81 -5.65
N LEU A 145 7.55 10.64 -4.41
CA LEU A 145 7.57 11.69 -3.39
C LEU A 145 8.60 12.79 -3.67
N ALA A 146 9.53 12.56 -4.59
CA ALA A 146 10.53 13.54 -5.01
C ALA A 146 10.20 14.19 -6.36
N GLN A 147 9.06 13.86 -6.98
CA GLN A 147 8.67 14.33 -8.30
C GLN A 147 7.52 15.33 -8.22
N ASP A 148 7.48 16.26 -9.16
CA ASP A 148 6.25 17.01 -9.43
C ASP A 148 5.27 16.11 -10.19
N VAL A 149 4.19 15.77 -9.54
CA VAL A 149 3.16 14.85 -10.06
C VAL A 149 1.93 15.59 -10.57
N SER A 150 1.98 16.90 -10.67
CA SER A 150 0.89 17.75 -11.23
C SER A 150 0.87 17.79 -12.75
N ILE A 151 1.97 17.42 -13.40
CA ILE A 151 2.12 17.43 -14.86
C ILE A 151 2.50 16.06 -15.40
N VAL A 152 2.08 15.77 -16.64
CA VAL A 152 2.50 14.55 -17.35
C VAL A 152 3.99 14.64 -17.65
N PRO A 153 4.81 13.64 -17.27
CA PRO A 153 6.25 13.67 -17.49
C PRO A 153 6.64 13.96 -18.96
N GLY A 154 7.58 14.88 -19.13
CA GLY A 154 8.07 15.30 -20.45
C GLY A 154 7.10 16.19 -21.24
N THR A 155 6.04 16.67 -20.63
CA THR A 155 5.06 17.57 -21.25
C THR A 155 4.72 18.75 -20.35
N THR A 156 3.86 19.65 -20.81
CA THR A 156 3.23 20.70 -20.00
C THR A 156 1.77 20.41 -19.69
N ALA A 157 1.29 19.22 -20.06
CA ALA A 157 -0.09 18.84 -19.85
C ALA A 157 -0.35 18.50 -18.37
N PRO A 158 -1.50 18.89 -17.82
CA PRO A 158 -1.89 18.49 -16.48
C PRO A 158 -1.94 16.96 -16.34
N ALA A 159 -1.39 16.46 -15.24
CA ALA A 159 -1.51 15.06 -14.93
C ALA A 159 -2.85 14.76 -14.23
N PHE A 160 -3.46 13.65 -14.64
CA PHE A 160 -4.49 12.98 -13.88
C PHE A 160 -4.03 11.55 -13.62
N GLY A 161 -3.43 11.35 -12.46
CA GLY A 161 -2.67 10.14 -12.14
C GLY A 161 -3.50 9.06 -11.46
N LEU A 162 -3.16 7.79 -11.70
CA LEU A 162 -3.56 6.72 -10.81
C LEU A 162 -2.43 6.44 -9.81
N CYS A 163 -2.75 6.43 -8.54
CA CYS A 163 -1.84 6.08 -7.46
C CYS A 163 -2.38 4.88 -6.68
N PHE A 164 -1.60 3.81 -6.65
CA PHE A 164 -1.91 2.64 -5.83
C PHE A 164 -0.80 2.42 -4.80
N PRO A 165 -0.78 3.22 -3.73
CA PRO A 165 0.29 3.19 -2.76
C PRO A 165 0.22 1.94 -1.87
N PRO A 166 1.38 1.42 -1.43
CA PRO A 166 1.39 0.54 -0.27
C PRO A 166 0.69 1.21 0.91
N PRO A 167 -0.10 0.49 1.71
CA PRO A 167 -0.86 1.07 2.82
C PRO A 167 -0.04 1.93 3.77
N VAL A 168 1.21 1.55 4.03
CA VAL A 168 2.14 2.29 4.90
C VAL A 168 2.57 3.64 4.33
N MET A 169 2.46 3.84 3.02
CA MET A 169 2.81 5.08 2.33
C MET A 169 1.60 5.95 2.01
N ALA A 170 0.39 5.45 2.20
CA ALA A 170 -0.83 6.14 1.77
C ALA A 170 -0.91 7.58 2.30
N GLY A 171 -0.61 7.79 3.59
CA GLY A 171 -0.61 9.13 4.18
C GLY A 171 0.39 10.08 3.55
N HIS A 172 1.63 9.63 3.32
CA HIS A 172 2.68 10.45 2.71
C HIS A 172 2.35 10.78 1.25
N ILE A 173 1.82 9.81 0.50
CA ILE A 173 1.39 10.04 -0.89
C ILE A 173 0.29 11.07 -0.96
N VAL A 174 -0.74 10.92 -0.12
CA VAL A 174 -1.87 11.86 -0.12
C VAL A 174 -1.41 13.27 0.25
N GLN A 175 -0.50 13.40 1.22
CA GLN A 175 0.11 14.67 1.56
C GLN A 175 0.92 15.25 0.39
N HIS A 176 1.73 14.45 -0.28
CA HIS A 176 2.53 14.88 -1.42
C HIS A 176 1.66 15.32 -2.62
N LEU A 177 0.59 14.57 -2.91
CA LEU A 177 -0.40 15.01 -3.90
C LEU A 177 -0.99 16.38 -3.56
N ALA A 178 -1.22 16.63 -2.27
CA ALA A 178 -1.66 17.93 -1.77
C ALA A 178 -0.62 19.03 -2.02
N GLU A 179 0.61 18.79 -1.67
CA GLU A 179 1.72 19.74 -1.83
C GLU A 179 1.95 20.09 -3.32
N CYS A 180 1.85 19.10 -4.21
CA CYS A 180 1.95 19.30 -5.66
C CYS A 180 0.65 19.87 -6.29
N LYS A 181 -0.45 20.00 -5.55
CA LYS A 181 -1.78 20.32 -6.10
C LYS A 181 -2.19 19.38 -7.24
N ALA A 182 -1.81 18.11 -7.13
CA ALA A 182 -2.02 17.14 -8.16
C ALA A 182 -3.46 16.62 -8.18
N HIS A 183 -3.97 16.35 -9.38
CA HIS A 183 -5.22 15.64 -9.59
C HIS A 183 -4.92 14.14 -9.75
N ALA A 184 -5.44 13.32 -8.86
CA ALA A 184 -5.16 11.89 -8.87
C ALA A 184 -6.33 11.05 -8.39
N VAL A 185 -6.35 9.81 -8.83
CA VAL A 185 -7.16 8.74 -8.25
C VAL A 185 -6.28 7.91 -7.32
N VAL A 186 -6.58 7.91 -6.04
CA VAL A 186 -5.85 7.11 -5.04
C VAL A 186 -6.65 5.86 -4.72
N LEU A 187 -6.07 4.71 -5.00
CA LEU A 187 -6.69 3.40 -4.78
C LEU A 187 -6.26 2.86 -3.41
N LEU A 188 -7.19 2.73 -2.49
CA LEU A 188 -6.94 2.30 -1.11
C LEU A 188 -7.85 1.15 -0.69
N PRO A 189 -7.40 0.31 0.26
CA PRO A 189 -8.29 -0.61 0.95
C PRO A 189 -9.43 0.13 1.65
N ASP A 190 -10.63 -0.44 1.58
CA ASP A 190 -11.82 0.09 2.24
C ASP A 190 -11.78 -0.17 3.75
N VAL A 191 -10.83 0.46 4.43
CA VAL A 191 -10.67 0.46 5.88
C VAL A 191 -10.65 1.89 6.39
N GLU A 192 -11.30 2.13 7.50
CA GLU A 192 -11.50 3.46 8.07
C GLU A 192 -10.19 4.24 8.25
N ALA A 193 -9.11 3.56 8.65
CA ALA A 193 -7.80 4.17 8.85
C ALA A 193 -7.20 4.81 7.58
N TYR A 194 -7.62 4.38 6.39
CA TYR A 194 -7.14 4.93 5.11
C TYR A 194 -8.11 5.92 4.47
N ARG A 195 -9.36 5.92 4.90
CA ARG A 195 -10.37 6.88 4.41
C ARG A 195 -10.12 8.29 4.94
N PHE A 196 -9.69 8.40 6.19
CA PHE A 196 -9.60 9.68 6.88
C PHE A 196 -8.64 10.69 6.22
N PRO A 197 -7.39 10.36 5.87
CA PRO A 197 -6.49 11.29 5.18
C PRO A 197 -7.04 11.74 3.83
N VAL A 198 -7.65 10.83 3.08
CA VAL A 198 -8.21 11.12 1.75
C VAL A 198 -9.44 12.04 1.86
N VAL A 199 -10.28 11.85 2.85
CA VAL A 199 -11.45 12.72 3.10
C VAL A 199 -11.01 14.12 3.50
N GLN A 200 -9.96 14.24 4.32
CA GLN A 200 -9.43 15.56 4.71
C GLN A 200 -8.85 16.34 3.51
N LEU A 201 -8.36 15.65 2.50
CA LEU A 201 -7.81 16.27 1.30
C LEU A 201 -8.84 16.52 0.19
N ALA A 202 -10.12 16.57 0.53
CA ALA A 202 -11.21 16.82 -0.41
C ALA A 202 -11.29 15.78 -1.53
N ALA A 203 -11.57 14.51 -1.17
CA ALA A 203 -12.04 13.54 -2.13
C ALA A 203 -13.32 14.09 -2.79
N VAL A 204 -13.23 14.39 -4.07
CA VAL A 204 -14.36 14.90 -4.86
C VAL A 204 -15.34 13.78 -5.16
N ARG A 205 -14.81 12.57 -5.32
CA ARG A 205 -15.58 11.39 -5.70
C ARG A 205 -14.93 10.13 -5.17
N SER A 206 -15.73 9.12 -4.85
CA SER A 206 -15.24 7.79 -4.46
C SER A 206 -16.07 6.70 -5.12
N ILE A 207 -15.41 5.68 -5.66
CA ILE A 207 -16.08 4.51 -6.24
C ILE A 207 -15.48 3.21 -5.69
N THR A 208 -16.30 2.20 -5.51
CA THR A 208 -15.85 0.86 -5.14
C THR A 208 -15.32 0.15 -6.38
N VAL A 209 -14.02 -0.09 -6.43
CA VAL A 209 -13.36 -0.83 -7.53
C VAL A 209 -13.51 -2.33 -7.36
N ALA A 210 -13.42 -2.78 -6.12
CA ALA A 210 -13.55 -4.19 -5.79
C ALA A 210 -14.26 -4.35 -4.43
N PRO A 211 -15.40 -5.02 -4.36
CA PRO A 211 -16.02 -5.37 -3.10
C PRO A 211 -15.17 -6.37 -2.31
N VAL A 212 -15.50 -6.57 -1.04
CA VAL A 212 -14.90 -7.63 -0.20
C VAL A 212 -15.07 -8.98 -0.90
N ALA A 213 -14.05 -9.80 -0.84
CA ALA A 213 -13.96 -11.11 -1.51
C ALA A 213 -13.97 -11.08 -3.06
N ALA A 214 -13.87 -9.91 -3.70
CA ALA A 214 -13.72 -9.84 -5.15
C ALA A 214 -12.47 -10.61 -5.61
N THR A 215 -12.58 -11.24 -6.78
CA THR A 215 -11.52 -12.02 -7.41
C THR A 215 -11.14 -11.41 -8.75
N GLY A 216 -9.86 -11.54 -9.14
CA GLY A 216 -9.41 -11.13 -10.47
C GLY A 216 -9.24 -9.63 -10.68
N CYS A 217 -9.56 -8.77 -9.70
CA CYS A 217 -9.39 -7.32 -9.81
C CYS A 217 -7.92 -6.88 -9.70
N PHE A 218 -7.09 -7.70 -9.08
CA PHE A 218 -5.66 -7.44 -8.87
C PHE A 218 -4.82 -8.64 -9.28
N GLN A 219 -3.61 -8.34 -9.72
CA GLN A 219 -2.63 -9.33 -10.17
C GLN A 219 -1.30 -9.08 -9.49
N TRP A 220 -0.54 -10.13 -9.29
CA TRP A 220 0.81 -10.08 -8.76
C TRP A 220 1.74 -11.01 -9.54
N PRO A 221 3.03 -10.70 -9.66
CA PRO A 221 3.98 -11.58 -10.29
C PRO A 221 4.10 -12.91 -9.56
N SER A 222 4.04 -13.99 -10.31
CA SER A 222 4.23 -15.33 -9.75
C SER A 222 5.74 -15.63 -9.63
N PRO A 223 6.19 -16.27 -8.52
CA PRO A 223 7.57 -16.76 -8.42
C PRO A 223 7.98 -17.74 -9.52
N ARG A 224 6.98 -18.34 -10.19
CA ARG A 224 7.19 -19.28 -11.33
C ARG A 224 7.08 -18.59 -12.69
N GLY A 225 7.08 -17.27 -12.71
CA GLY A 225 6.84 -16.45 -13.91
C GLY A 225 5.35 -16.22 -14.20
N GLY A 226 5.08 -15.13 -14.96
CA GLY A 226 3.73 -14.70 -15.30
C GLY A 226 2.99 -13.99 -14.15
N LEU A 227 1.74 -13.70 -14.39
CA LEU A 227 0.86 -12.99 -13.46
C LEU A 227 -0.17 -13.93 -12.87
N ARG A 228 -0.46 -13.76 -11.60
CA ARG A 228 -1.53 -14.47 -10.91
C ARG A 228 -2.59 -13.49 -10.46
N ASN A 229 -3.84 -13.84 -10.68
CA ASN A 229 -4.93 -13.11 -10.08
C ASN A 229 -4.93 -13.31 -8.56
N TRP A 230 -5.18 -12.22 -7.85
CA TRP A 230 -5.43 -12.29 -6.42
C TRP A 230 -6.70 -13.11 -6.18
N ARG A 231 -6.64 -14.10 -5.33
CA ARG A 231 -7.74 -15.04 -5.15
C ARG A 231 -8.96 -14.42 -4.49
N TYR A 232 -8.75 -13.53 -3.53
CA TYR A 232 -9.81 -12.71 -2.92
C TYR A 232 -9.19 -11.58 -2.10
N LEU A 233 -9.91 -10.50 -1.99
CA LEU A 233 -9.54 -9.36 -1.16
C LEU A 233 -10.19 -9.52 0.21
N ARG A 234 -9.41 -9.36 1.26
CA ARG A 234 -9.93 -9.32 2.64
C ARG A 234 -10.78 -8.07 2.88
N TRP A 235 -10.46 -6.99 2.18
CA TRP A 235 -11.14 -5.70 2.25
C TRP A 235 -11.59 -5.31 0.86
N GLY A 236 -12.66 -4.53 0.79
CA GLY A 236 -12.98 -3.84 -0.44
C GLY A 236 -11.86 -2.89 -0.84
N MET A 237 -11.85 -2.49 -2.09
CA MET A 237 -10.94 -1.47 -2.61
C MET A 237 -11.77 -0.31 -3.14
N VAL A 238 -11.41 0.89 -2.71
CA VAL A 238 -12.06 2.13 -3.10
C VAL A 238 -11.07 3.03 -3.80
N ALA A 239 -11.47 3.55 -4.94
CA ALA A 239 -10.77 4.61 -5.65
C ALA A 239 -11.35 5.95 -5.23
N HIS A 240 -10.49 6.83 -4.76
CA HIS A 240 -10.83 8.18 -4.34
C HIS A 240 -10.23 9.16 -5.32
N GLU A 241 -11.08 9.89 -6.04
CA GLU A 241 -10.64 11.03 -6.84
C GLU A 241 -10.30 12.18 -5.91
N VAL A 242 -9.05 12.56 -5.90
CA VAL A 242 -8.51 13.65 -5.08
C VAL A 242 -8.20 14.82 -6.01
N ARG A 243 -8.88 15.94 -5.75
CA ARG A 243 -8.63 17.21 -6.42
C ARG A 243 -8.60 18.29 -5.38
N LEU A 244 -7.50 19.00 -5.31
CA LEU A 244 -7.38 20.12 -4.39
C LEU A 244 -7.94 21.40 -5.03
N PRO A 245 -8.60 22.26 -4.24
CA PRO A 245 -9.04 23.55 -4.72
C PRO A 245 -7.81 24.37 -5.15
N GLU A 246 -7.99 25.12 -6.23
CA GLU A 246 -7.03 26.07 -6.78
C GLU A 246 -6.65 27.17 -5.78
#